data_b016eb212355e09e55bc41fe9405ef95
#
_entry.id   b016eb212355e09e55bc41fe9405ef95
#
_cell.length_a   1.000
_cell.length_b   1.000
_cell.length_c   1.000
_cell.angle_alpha   90.00
_cell.angle_beta   90.00
_cell.angle_gamma   90.00
#
_symmetry.space_group_name_H-M   'P 1'
#
loop_
_entity.id
_entity.type
_entity.pdbx_description
1 polymer ?
#
loop_
_entity_poly.entity_id
_entity_poly.type
_entity_poly.pdbx_seq_one_letter_code
_entity_poly.pdbx_strand_id
1 'polypeptide(L)'
;CYLSRKLTALYPEVVALDLTKPEIDAPGITAVQGDVTGLRFADNAFDTVFCTEVLEHVPPEKLQQACNEIVRVASRYAVIGVPYRQDLRDNRTRCLRCGAVNPTTGHLNRFDRQRLTALFPGMTPREIRLTGRGQAVTNPLSVAIYRLCGYPYGSYEQEEGCIRCGEKLVRPKIDRIQWALCFVARALNQIQY
;
A
#
# COMPACT_ATOMS: atom_id res chain seq x y z
N CYS A 1 9.24 -5.59 -10.57
CA CYS A 1 10.16 -5.32 -11.68
C CYS A 1 9.55 -5.42 -13.08
N TYR A 2 8.27 -5.76 -13.21
CA TYR A 2 7.58 -5.76 -14.51
C TYR A 2 7.51 -4.34 -15.12
N LEU A 3 7.15 -3.35 -14.31
CA LEU A 3 7.03 -1.96 -14.75
C LEU A 3 8.37 -1.41 -15.26
N SER A 4 9.47 -1.62 -14.52
CA SER A 4 10.80 -1.13 -14.90
C SER A 4 11.22 -1.64 -16.29
N ARG A 5 10.95 -2.91 -16.60
CA ARG A 5 11.20 -3.49 -17.94
C ARG A 5 10.34 -2.86 -19.04
N LYS A 6 9.11 -2.45 -18.74
CA LYS A 6 8.25 -1.77 -19.72
C LYS A 6 8.69 -0.32 -19.96
N LEU A 7 9.22 0.33 -18.93
CA LEU A 7 9.70 1.71 -19.04
C LEU A 7 10.94 1.87 -19.91
N THR A 8 11.77 0.83 -20.10
CA THR A 8 12.91 0.91 -21.03
C THR A 8 12.53 1.11 -22.49
N ALA A 9 11.28 0.82 -22.87
CA ALA A 9 10.76 1.16 -24.18
C ALA A 9 10.48 2.65 -24.39
N LEU A 10 10.39 3.42 -23.30
CA LEU A 10 10.07 4.86 -23.31
C LEU A 10 11.24 5.73 -22.83
N TYR A 11 12.11 5.18 -22.01
CA TYR A 11 13.24 5.87 -21.38
C TYR A 11 14.52 5.07 -21.62
N PRO A 12 15.61 5.71 -22.07
CA PRO A 12 16.89 5.03 -22.35
C PRO A 12 17.55 4.50 -21.08
N GLU A 13 17.31 5.16 -19.95
CA GLU A 13 17.83 4.78 -18.64
C GLU A 13 16.69 4.74 -17.61
N VAL A 14 16.64 3.67 -16.83
CA VAL A 14 15.66 3.45 -15.76
C VAL A 14 16.39 3.07 -14.48
N VAL A 15 16.15 3.80 -13.41
CA VAL A 15 16.60 3.42 -12.06
C VAL A 15 15.44 2.74 -11.34
N ALA A 16 15.62 1.48 -10.96
CA ALA A 16 14.66 0.71 -10.18
C ALA A 16 15.10 0.70 -8.71
N LEU A 17 14.32 1.34 -7.84
CA LEU A 17 14.63 1.47 -6.42
C LEU A 17 13.58 0.74 -5.58
N ASP A 18 14.05 0.02 -4.56
CA ASP A 18 13.22 -0.63 -3.55
C ASP A 18 14.00 -0.68 -2.22
N LEU A 19 13.29 -0.94 -1.09
CA LEU A 19 13.89 -1.15 0.23
C LEU A 19 14.89 -2.32 0.23
N THR A 20 14.59 -3.36 -0.54
CA THR A 20 15.54 -4.43 -0.88
C THR A 20 15.98 -4.25 -2.32
N LYS A 21 17.30 -4.31 -2.57
CA LYS A 21 17.82 -4.11 -3.94
C LYS A 21 17.11 -5.05 -4.92
N PRO A 22 16.45 -4.51 -5.96
CA PRO A 22 15.76 -5.34 -6.93
C PRO A 22 16.72 -6.27 -7.69
N GLU A 23 16.34 -7.53 -7.82
CA GLU A 23 17.07 -8.51 -8.66
C GLU A 23 16.62 -8.34 -10.12
N ILE A 24 17.20 -7.37 -10.80
CA ILE A 24 16.93 -7.08 -12.20
C ILE A 24 18.26 -7.05 -12.94
N ASP A 25 18.44 -7.99 -13.84
CA ASP A 25 19.50 -7.96 -14.85
C ASP A 25 18.82 -7.70 -16.21
N ALA A 26 18.88 -6.46 -16.65
CA ALA A 26 18.31 -6.05 -17.94
C ALA A 26 18.99 -4.79 -18.44
N PRO A 27 19.28 -4.68 -19.76
CA PRO A 27 19.87 -3.50 -20.35
C PRO A 27 19.03 -2.25 -20.08
N GLY A 28 19.69 -1.12 -19.76
CA GLY A 28 19.03 0.15 -19.49
C GLY A 28 18.36 0.25 -18.10
N ILE A 29 18.54 -0.75 -17.21
CA ILE A 29 18.02 -0.71 -15.84
C ILE A 29 19.14 -0.76 -14.83
N THR A 30 19.21 0.21 -13.94
CA THR A 30 20.09 0.22 -12.76
C THR A 30 19.28 -0.07 -11.51
N ALA A 31 19.56 -1.19 -10.82
CA ALA A 31 18.90 -1.56 -9.57
C ALA A 31 19.60 -0.91 -8.37
N VAL A 32 18.84 -0.20 -7.53
CA VAL A 32 19.33 0.53 -6.36
C VAL A 32 18.51 0.14 -5.13
N GLN A 33 19.19 -0.09 -4.02
CA GLN A 33 18.54 -0.17 -2.71
C GLN A 33 18.33 1.23 -2.14
N GLY A 34 17.13 1.54 -1.68
CA GLY A 34 16.85 2.84 -1.07
C GLY A 34 15.46 2.92 -0.44
N ASP A 35 15.26 3.98 0.33
CA ASP A 35 14.00 4.31 0.98
C ASP A 35 13.45 5.59 0.33
N VAL A 36 12.17 5.57 -0.06
CA VAL A 36 11.49 6.72 -0.65
C VAL A 36 11.43 7.93 0.27
N THR A 37 11.61 7.73 1.58
CA THR A 37 11.65 8.81 2.57
C THR A 37 13.00 9.52 2.66
N GLY A 38 14.02 9.06 1.92
CA GLY A 38 15.36 9.65 1.93
C GLY A 38 16.16 9.21 0.69
N LEU A 39 15.78 9.71 -0.48
CA LEU A 39 16.38 9.35 -1.76
C LEU A 39 17.79 9.93 -1.90
N ARG A 40 18.78 9.07 -2.14
CA ARG A 40 20.20 9.47 -2.31
C ARG A 40 20.51 9.90 -3.74
N PHE A 41 19.67 10.79 -4.29
CA PHE A 41 19.83 11.39 -5.60
C PHE A 41 19.84 12.92 -5.46
N ALA A 42 20.47 13.59 -6.41
CA ALA A 42 20.44 15.04 -6.49
C ALA A 42 19.04 15.57 -6.81
N ASP A 43 18.79 16.83 -6.53
CA ASP A 43 17.56 17.50 -6.94
C ASP A 43 17.45 17.46 -8.48
N ASN A 44 16.23 17.23 -8.98
CA ASN A 44 15.93 17.14 -10.41
C ASN A 44 16.74 16.06 -11.16
N ALA A 45 17.14 14.98 -10.47
CA ALA A 45 17.97 13.93 -11.06
C ALA A 45 17.24 13.11 -12.15
N PHE A 46 15.91 13.12 -12.17
CA PHE A 46 15.10 12.32 -13.09
C PHE A 46 14.08 13.17 -13.83
N ASP A 47 13.93 12.99 -15.13
CA ASP A 47 12.85 13.62 -15.89
C ASP A 47 11.47 13.21 -15.37
N THR A 48 11.31 11.93 -15.07
CA THR A 48 10.04 11.34 -14.59
C THR A 48 10.29 10.35 -13.46
N VAL A 49 9.54 10.49 -12.38
CA VAL A 49 9.53 9.54 -11.26
C VAL A 49 8.23 8.74 -11.29
N PHE A 50 8.33 7.43 -11.28
CA PHE A 50 7.20 6.50 -11.12
C PHE A 50 7.19 5.96 -9.70
N CYS A 51 6.15 6.27 -8.92
CA CYS A 51 5.92 5.75 -7.59
C CYS A 51 4.54 5.09 -7.54
N THR A 52 4.50 3.78 -7.70
CA THR A 52 3.27 3.00 -7.77
C THR A 52 3.29 1.88 -6.74
N GLU A 53 2.20 1.70 -6.00
CA GLU A 53 2.06 0.70 -4.93
C GLU A 53 3.17 0.82 -3.86
N VAL A 54 3.45 2.08 -3.42
CA VAL A 54 4.48 2.40 -2.41
C VAL A 54 3.92 3.26 -1.29
N LEU A 55 3.25 4.38 -1.63
CA LEU A 55 2.85 5.38 -0.63
C LEU A 55 1.84 4.87 0.38
N GLU A 56 1.05 3.86 0.04
CA GLU A 56 0.12 3.18 0.94
C GLU A 56 0.83 2.42 2.07
N HIS A 57 2.08 2.02 1.87
CA HIS A 57 2.90 1.30 2.85
C HIS A 57 3.76 2.22 3.71
N VAL A 58 3.98 3.47 3.30
CA VAL A 58 4.81 4.42 4.04
C VAL A 58 4.16 4.76 5.38
N PRO A 59 4.89 4.74 6.52
CA PRO A 59 4.37 5.19 7.80
C PRO A 59 3.74 6.58 7.69
N PRO A 60 2.53 6.80 8.27
CA PRO A 60 1.79 8.06 8.10
C PRO A 60 2.60 9.30 8.47
N GLU A 61 3.45 9.20 9.48
CA GLU A 61 4.34 10.28 9.95
C GLU A 61 5.49 10.62 8.98
N LYS A 62 5.82 9.69 8.06
CA LYS A 62 6.85 9.87 7.02
C LYS A 62 6.27 10.13 5.64
N LEU A 63 4.96 10.05 5.47
CA LEU A 63 4.32 10.12 4.16
C LEU A 63 4.61 11.44 3.43
N GLN A 64 4.54 12.58 4.13
CA GLN A 64 4.85 13.86 3.54
C GLN A 64 6.32 13.97 3.13
N GLN A 65 7.22 13.40 3.93
CA GLN A 65 8.65 13.35 3.60
C GLN A 65 8.89 12.57 2.31
N ALA A 66 8.28 11.39 2.16
CA ALA A 66 8.36 10.59 0.93
C ALA A 66 7.86 11.38 -0.29
N CYS A 67 6.72 12.06 -0.18
CA CYS A 67 6.18 12.88 -1.27
C CYS A 67 7.12 14.06 -1.61
N ASN A 68 7.72 14.70 -0.62
CA ASN A 68 8.69 15.78 -0.84
C ASN A 68 9.95 15.27 -1.56
N GLU A 69 10.45 14.09 -1.22
CA GLU A 69 11.59 13.47 -1.89
C GLU A 69 11.28 13.13 -3.36
N ILE A 70 10.08 12.59 -3.64
CA ILE A 70 9.63 12.35 -5.01
C ILE A 70 9.62 13.67 -5.82
N VAL A 71 9.09 14.74 -5.25
CA VAL A 71 9.07 16.07 -5.89
C VAL A 71 10.48 16.59 -6.11
N ARG A 72 11.35 16.47 -5.11
CA ARG A 72 12.72 16.97 -5.15
C ARG A 72 13.55 16.35 -6.28
N VAL A 73 13.43 15.03 -6.45
CA VAL A 73 14.24 14.33 -7.46
C VAL A 73 13.62 14.36 -8.87
N ALA A 74 12.33 14.72 -9.00
CA ALA A 74 11.64 14.81 -10.28
C ALA A 74 11.86 16.20 -10.92
N SER A 75 12.40 16.26 -12.14
CA SER A 75 12.59 17.54 -12.86
C SER A 75 11.34 17.96 -13.64
N ARG A 76 10.49 17.03 -14.07
CA ARG A 76 9.32 17.33 -14.91
C ARG A 76 8.03 16.66 -14.47
N TYR A 77 8.04 15.35 -14.22
CA TYR A 77 6.83 14.59 -13.97
C TYR A 77 6.99 13.61 -12.81
N ALA A 78 5.92 13.45 -12.03
CA ALA A 78 5.74 12.34 -11.13
C ALA A 78 4.45 11.58 -11.50
N VAL A 79 4.56 10.28 -11.66
CA VAL A 79 3.44 9.37 -11.91
C VAL A 79 3.20 8.59 -10.62
N ILE A 80 2.07 8.84 -9.98
CA ILE A 80 1.73 8.26 -8.68
C ILE A 80 0.59 7.28 -8.85
N GLY A 81 0.78 6.04 -8.44
CA GLY A 81 -0.25 5.00 -8.40
C GLY A 81 -0.50 4.54 -6.97
N VAL A 82 -1.74 4.65 -6.50
CA VAL A 82 -2.16 4.23 -5.16
C VAL A 82 -3.58 3.69 -5.21
N PRO A 83 -3.99 2.78 -4.28
CA PRO A 83 -5.36 2.33 -4.15
C PRO A 83 -6.32 3.49 -3.82
N TYR A 84 -7.33 3.69 -4.67
CA TYR A 84 -8.29 4.78 -4.49
C TYR A 84 -9.36 4.42 -3.47
N ARG A 85 -9.48 5.21 -2.39
CA ARG A 85 -10.47 5.07 -1.31
C ARG A 85 -10.54 3.68 -0.68
N GLN A 86 -9.41 2.96 -0.65
CA GLN A 86 -9.35 1.64 -0.04
C GLN A 86 -9.91 1.63 1.38
N ASP A 87 -10.71 0.62 1.71
CA ASP A 87 -11.17 0.39 3.07
C ASP A 87 -10.12 -0.38 3.88
N LEU A 88 -9.33 0.35 4.66
CA LEU A 88 -8.27 -0.20 5.50
C LEU A 88 -8.79 -1.05 6.69
N ARG A 89 -10.11 -1.19 6.84
CA ARG A 89 -10.73 -2.03 7.89
C ARG A 89 -10.94 -3.47 7.43
N ASP A 90 -10.94 -3.69 6.11
CA ASP A 90 -11.15 -5.00 5.52
C ASP A 90 -9.90 -5.88 5.66
N ASN A 91 -10.09 -7.19 5.68
CA ASN A 91 -9.04 -8.22 5.64
C ASN A 91 -7.90 -8.06 6.66
N ARG A 92 -8.10 -7.33 7.77
CA ARG A 92 -7.12 -7.21 8.84
C ARG A 92 -6.79 -8.55 9.46
N THR A 93 -5.59 -8.63 10.02
CA THR A 93 -5.14 -9.80 10.77
C THR A 93 -4.82 -9.44 12.21
N ARG A 94 -4.84 -10.41 13.11
CA ARG A 94 -4.44 -10.23 14.51
C ARG A 94 -3.29 -11.15 14.83
N CYS A 95 -2.21 -10.57 15.34
CA CYS A 95 -1.08 -11.35 15.82
C CYS A 95 -1.45 -12.12 17.09
N LEU A 96 -1.29 -13.44 17.08
CA LEU A 96 -1.58 -14.29 18.26
C LEU A 96 -0.58 -14.06 19.39
N ARG A 97 0.66 -13.62 19.10
CA ARG A 97 1.70 -13.40 20.09
C ARG A 97 1.51 -12.08 20.86
N CYS A 98 1.32 -10.96 20.16
CA CYS A 98 1.28 -9.64 20.80
C CYS A 98 -0.07 -8.94 20.76
N GLY A 99 -1.09 -9.56 20.12
CA GLY A 99 -2.43 -9.01 19.99
C GLY A 99 -2.58 -7.84 19.02
N ALA A 100 -1.48 -7.39 18.38
CA ALA A 100 -1.54 -6.28 17.43
C ALA A 100 -2.43 -6.62 16.25
N VAL A 101 -3.22 -5.63 15.82
CA VAL A 101 -4.00 -5.70 14.58
C VAL A 101 -3.13 -5.16 13.45
N ASN A 102 -2.94 -5.98 12.42
CA ASN A 102 -2.14 -5.64 11.26
C ASN A 102 -3.05 -5.24 10.11
N PRO A 103 -2.65 -4.26 9.30
CA PRO A 103 -3.39 -3.88 8.12
C PRO A 103 -3.32 -4.97 7.05
N THR A 104 -4.28 -5.00 6.15
CA THR A 104 -4.23 -5.83 4.96
C THR A 104 -3.05 -5.44 4.08
N THR A 105 -2.24 -6.41 3.68
CA THR A 105 -1.12 -6.18 2.75
C THR A 105 -0.18 -5.03 3.16
N GLY A 106 -0.10 -4.71 4.45
CA GLY A 106 0.75 -3.63 4.96
C GLY A 106 0.27 -2.19 4.64
N HIS A 107 -0.93 -2.00 4.10
CA HIS A 107 -1.42 -0.67 3.74
C HIS A 107 -1.80 0.16 4.96
N LEU A 108 -1.10 1.26 5.16
CA LEU A 108 -1.26 2.18 6.29
C LEU A 108 -2.04 3.45 5.91
N ASN A 109 -2.05 3.81 4.63
CA ASN A 109 -2.63 5.03 4.12
C ASN A 109 -3.80 4.77 3.17
N ARG A 110 -4.84 5.60 3.31
CA ARG A 110 -5.97 5.67 2.40
C ARG A 110 -5.89 6.95 1.60
N PHE A 111 -6.07 6.86 0.28
CA PHE A 111 -5.99 8.01 -0.62
C PHE A 111 -7.33 8.27 -1.29
N ASP A 112 -7.67 9.53 -1.41
CA ASP A 112 -8.62 10.06 -2.36
C ASP A 112 -7.93 11.17 -3.17
N ARG A 113 -8.66 11.73 -4.13
CA ARG A 113 -8.10 12.78 -5.00
C ARG A 113 -7.60 13.99 -4.19
N GLN A 114 -8.37 14.46 -3.23
CA GLN A 114 -8.04 15.64 -2.45
C GLN A 114 -6.77 15.42 -1.61
N ARG A 115 -6.73 14.31 -0.86
CA ARG A 115 -5.58 13.96 -0.02
C ARG A 115 -4.32 13.76 -0.86
N LEU A 116 -4.43 13.01 -1.98
CA LEU A 116 -3.27 12.77 -2.85
C LEU A 116 -2.72 14.08 -3.42
N THR A 117 -3.58 14.98 -3.90
CA THR A 117 -3.14 16.28 -4.42
C THR A 117 -2.48 17.14 -3.34
N ALA A 118 -3.02 17.13 -2.12
CA ALA A 118 -2.47 17.91 -1.00
C ALA A 118 -1.06 17.46 -0.56
N LEU A 119 -0.70 16.19 -0.79
CA LEU A 119 0.62 15.64 -0.46
C LEU A 119 1.74 16.12 -1.41
N PHE A 120 1.41 16.70 -2.56
CA PHE A 120 2.36 17.17 -3.56
C PHE A 120 2.26 18.71 -3.77
N PRO A 121 2.60 19.52 -2.75
CA PRO A 121 2.56 20.98 -2.89
C PRO A 121 3.57 21.43 -3.95
N GLY A 122 3.15 22.35 -4.82
CA GLY A 122 3.97 22.83 -5.93
C GLY A 122 3.88 22.01 -7.22
N MET A 123 3.18 20.87 -7.21
CA MET A 123 2.84 20.13 -8.43
C MET A 123 1.37 20.31 -8.80
N THR A 124 1.09 20.48 -10.08
CA THR A 124 -0.28 20.53 -10.60
C THR A 124 -0.65 19.20 -11.23
N PRO A 125 -1.74 18.54 -10.79
CA PRO A 125 -2.21 17.32 -11.40
C PRO A 125 -2.54 17.55 -12.89
N ARG A 126 -1.85 16.87 -13.77
CA ARG A 126 -2.07 16.93 -15.21
C ARG A 126 -3.22 16.03 -15.65
N GLU A 127 -3.28 14.87 -15.02
CA GLU A 127 -4.31 13.88 -15.27
C GLU A 127 -4.53 13.01 -14.03
N ILE A 128 -5.77 12.62 -13.77
CA ILE A 128 -6.14 11.65 -12.74
C ILE A 128 -7.03 10.60 -13.38
N ARG A 129 -6.54 9.36 -13.44
CA ARG A 129 -7.29 8.19 -13.95
C ARG A 129 -7.60 7.24 -12.82
N LEU A 130 -8.81 6.74 -12.80
CA LEU A 130 -9.21 5.60 -11.98
C LEU A 130 -9.18 4.36 -12.87
N THR A 131 -8.44 3.33 -12.43
CA THR A 131 -8.30 2.06 -13.15
C THR A 131 -8.70 0.91 -12.25
N GLY A 132 -9.13 -0.21 -12.87
CA GLY A 132 -9.54 -1.39 -12.12
C GLY A 132 -10.98 -1.33 -11.61
N ARG A 133 -11.31 -2.22 -10.66
CA ARG A 133 -12.63 -2.31 -10.03
C ARG A 133 -12.60 -1.60 -8.68
N GLY A 134 -13.70 -0.93 -8.33
CA GLY A 134 -13.87 -0.36 -6.99
C GLY A 134 -13.83 -1.44 -5.92
N GLN A 135 -13.28 -1.09 -4.75
CA GLN A 135 -13.32 -1.96 -3.59
C GLN A 135 -14.61 -1.73 -2.81
N ALA A 136 -15.17 -2.82 -2.29
CA ALA A 136 -16.30 -2.78 -1.38
C ALA A 136 -15.93 -2.07 -0.08
N VAL A 137 -16.85 -1.29 0.46
CA VAL A 137 -16.72 -0.68 1.80
C VAL A 137 -17.31 -1.62 2.82
N THR A 138 -16.59 -1.91 3.89
CA THR A 138 -17.07 -2.80 4.95
C THR A 138 -18.12 -2.12 5.85
N ASN A 139 -19.15 -2.87 6.24
CA ASN A 139 -20.14 -2.43 7.22
C ASN A 139 -19.46 -2.26 8.59
N PRO A 140 -19.65 -1.13 9.31
CA PRO A 140 -19.04 -0.91 10.63
C PRO A 140 -19.36 -2.00 11.65
N LEU A 141 -20.58 -2.54 11.63
CA LEU A 141 -20.99 -3.62 12.54
C LEU A 141 -20.27 -4.92 12.21
N SER A 142 -20.10 -5.26 10.92
CA SER A 142 -19.33 -6.44 10.52
C SER A 142 -17.87 -6.32 10.94
N VAL A 143 -17.26 -5.14 10.85
CA VAL A 143 -15.89 -4.88 11.33
C VAL A 143 -15.80 -5.12 12.85
N ALA A 144 -16.79 -4.64 13.62
CA ALA A 144 -16.83 -4.90 15.07
C ALA A 144 -16.91 -6.38 15.40
N ILE A 145 -17.75 -7.13 14.68
CA ILE A 145 -17.89 -8.59 14.86
C ILE A 145 -16.56 -9.28 14.49
N TYR A 146 -15.94 -8.97 13.36
CA TYR A 146 -14.64 -9.56 12.98
C TYR A 146 -13.55 -9.25 14.01
N ARG A 147 -13.56 -8.04 14.58
CA ARG A 147 -12.63 -7.67 15.66
C ARG A 147 -12.82 -8.54 16.91
N LEU A 148 -14.07 -8.80 17.33
CA LEU A 148 -14.39 -9.68 18.46
C LEU A 148 -13.95 -11.12 18.20
N CYS A 149 -14.12 -11.61 16.97
CA CYS A 149 -13.70 -12.95 16.54
C CYS A 149 -12.20 -13.05 16.22
N GLY A 150 -11.39 -12.01 16.39
CA GLY A 150 -9.94 -12.02 16.15
C GLY A 150 -9.55 -11.98 14.67
N TYR A 151 -10.41 -11.46 13.80
CA TYR A 151 -10.19 -11.33 12.34
C TYR A 151 -9.90 -12.67 11.63
N PRO A 152 -10.72 -13.71 11.75
CA PRO A 152 -10.41 -15.04 11.22
C PRO A 152 -10.33 -15.11 9.69
N TYR A 153 -10.87 -14.12 9.00
CA TYR A 153 -10.89 -14.03 7.53
C TYR A 153 -9.90 -13.00 6.97
N GLY A 154 -8.96 -12.54 7.78
CA GLY A 154 -7.90 -11.64 7.33
C GLY A 154 -6.91 -12.30 6.37
N SER A 155 -6.04 -11.49 5.79
CA SER A 155 -5.00 -11.92 4.83
C SER A 155 -3.78 -12.49 5.56
N TYR A 156 -3.86 -13.74 6.03
CA TYR A 156 -2.77 -14.42 6.74
C TYR A 156 -1.72 -15.06 5.82
N GLU A 157 -1.88 -14.93 4.52
CA GLU A 157 -0.97 -15.48 3.50
C GLU A 157 0.12 -14.49 3.09
N GLN A 158 0.08 -13.27 3.67
CA GLN A 158 1.12 -12.27 3.43
C GLN A 158 2.47 -12.73 3.97
N GLU A 159 3.56 -12.36 3.30
CA GLU A 159 4.93 -12.70 3.69
C GLU A 159 5.40 -11.84 4.87
N GLU A 160 4.85 -10.63 5.02
CA GLU A 160 5.20 -9.71 6.07
C GLU A 160 4.72 -10.22 7.43
N GLY A 161 5.62 -10.18 8.38
CA GLY A 161 5.32 -10.49 9.77
C GLY A 161 4.48 -9.40 10.45
N CYS A 162 4.16 -9.63 11.72
CA CYS A 162 3.46 -8.65 12.54
C CYS A 162 4.21 -7.32 12.61
N ILE A 163 3.53 -6.20 12.30
CA ILE A 163 4.09 -4.84 12.32
C ILE A 163 4.68 -4.44 13.68
N ARG A 164 4.27 -5.12 14.77
CA ARG A 164 4.73 -4.79 16.13
C ARG A 164 5.86 -5.68 16.64
N CYS A 165 5.84 -6.97 16.34
CA CYS A 165 6.79 -7.93 16.92
C CYS A 165 7.50 -8.83 15.90
N GLY A 166 7.27 -8.62 14.59
CA GLY A 166 7.88 -9.40 13.51
C GLY A 166 7.40 -10.87 13.40
N GLU A 167 6.56 -11.36 14.32
CA GLU A 167 6.10 -12.74 14.34
C GLU A 167 5.26 -13.06 13.11
N LYS A 168 5.40 -14.28 12.58
CA LYS A 168 4.57 -14.76 11.48
C LYS A 168 3.09 -14.72 11.87
N LEU A 169 2.27 -14.17 11.00
CA LEU A 169 0.83 -14.09 11.22
C LEU A 169 0.17 -15.44 10.93
N VAL A 170 -0.57 -15.95 11.90
CA VAL A 170 -1.26 -17.25 11.82
C VAL A 170 -2.74 -17.04 12.03
N ARG A 171 -3.56 -17.66 11.19
CA ARG A 171 -5.03 -17.58 11.26
C ARG A 171 -5.53 -18.13 12.59
N PRO A 172 -6.35 -17.38 13.36
CA PRO A 172 -6.91 -17.87 14.60
C PRO A 172 -7.92 -19.00 14.35
N LYS A 173 -7.92 -19.98 15.23
CA LYS A 173 -9.00 -20.97 15.28
C LYS A 173 -10.23 -20.30 15.91
N ILE A 174 -11.40 -20.49 15.32
CA ILE A 174 -12.67 -19.95 15.81
C ILE A 174 -13.57 -21.09 16.25
N ASP A 175 -14.36 -20.84 17.30
CA ASP A 175 -15.40 -21.77 17.76
C ASP A 175 -16.70 -21.60 16.94
N ARG A 176 -17.71 -22.43 17.25
CA ARG A 176 -19.00 -22.43 16.54
C ARG A 176 -19.76 -21.12 16.68
N ILE A 177 -19.66 -20.44 17.83
CA ILE A 177 -20.33 -19.16 18.09
C ILE A 177 -19.65 -18.06 17.25
N GLN A 178 -18.34 -17.99 17.29
CA GLN A 178 -17.55 -17.06 16.48
C GLN A 178 -17.81 -17.28 14.98
N TRP A 179 -17.92 -18.55 14.55
CA TRP A 179 -18.26 -18.88 13.17
C TRP A 179 -19.62 -18.30 12.77
N ALA A 180 -20.66 -18.50 13.61
CA ALA A 180 -22.00 -17.97 13.37
C ALA A 180 -22.01 -16.43 13.32
N LEU A 181 -21.30 -15.77 14.25
CA LEU A 181 -21.15 -14.31 14.26
C LEU A 181 -20.47 -13.80 12.98
N CYS A 182 -19.42 -14.47 12.53
CA CYS A 182 -18.73 -14.09 11.29
C CYS A 182 -19.59 -14.32 10.05
N PHE A 183 -20.48 -15.32 10.06
CA PHE A 183 -21.47 -15.50 8.99
C PHE A 183 -22.44 -14.31 8.91
N VAL A 184 -22.94 -13.84 10.07
CA VAL A 184 -23.77 -12.62 10.14
C VAL A 184 -22.99 -11.40 9.64
N ALA A 185 -21.74 -11.24 10.07
CA ALA A 185 -20.88 -10.13 9.60
C ALA A 185 -20.72 -10.13 8.08
N ARG A 186 -20.56 -11.31 7.47
CA ARG A 186 -20.47 -11.44 6.02
C ARG A 186 -21.76 -11.03 5.32
N ALA A 187 -22.92 -11.45 5.85
CA ALA A 187 -24.21 -11.07 5.31
C ALA A 187 -24.43 -9.54 5.38
N LEU A 188 -24.04 -8.90 6.51
CA LEU A 188 -24.11 -7.44 6.66
C LEU A 188 -23.27 -6.69 5.62
N ASN A 189 -22.13 -7.22 5.20
CA ASN A 189 -21.34 -6.64 4.14
C ASN A 189 -21.99 -6.76 2.76
N GLN A 190 -22.86 -7.75 2.53
CA GLN A 190 -23.57 -7.93 1.26
C GLN A 190 -24.80 -7.00 1.11
N ILE A 191 -25.35 -6.49 2.21
CA ILE A 191 -26.55 -5.64 2.20
C ILE A 191 -26.20 -4.18 1.83
N GLN A 192 -24.95 -3.79 1.79
CA GLN A 192 -24.52 -2.41 1.46
C GLN A 192 -24.38 -2.12 -0.06
N TYR A 193 -24.80 -3.04 -0.92
CA TYR A 193 -24.73 -2.90 -2.39
C TYR A 193 -26.08 -3.03 -3.05
#